data_1c664f61d50fe2fed41e70660ad9f6b8
#
_entry.id   1c664f61d50fe2fed41e70660ad9f6b8
#
_cell.length_a   1.000
_cell.length_b   1.000
_cell.length_c   1.000
_cell.angle_alpha   90.00
_cell.angle_beta   90.00
_cell.angle_gamma   90.00
#
_symmetry.space_group_name_H-M   'P 1'
#
loop_
_entity.id
_entity.type
_entity.pdbx_description
1 polymer ?
#
loop_
_entity_poly.entity_id
_entity_poly.type
_entity_poly.pdbx_seq_one_letter_code
_entity_poly.pdbx_strand_id
1 'polypeptide(L)'
;MATQDTVLGESTAHIQGLGGAVTVLRLDGLKTLLDSGYVVNYAELVVPVREGSNVRYAAPSSLSILQVNGSTKTLIRDYLRGNPGGTFTASGVLRKGAYRFVVTRHVQDLLRYGDTASFKMMLVPERMASSPARAVLHGSADAVEPMSLNLWYTKPN
;
A
#
# COMPACT_ATOMS: atom_id res chain seq x y z
N MET A 1 -21.81 -1.10 -14.54
CA MET A 1 -20.62 -0.79 -13.72
C MET A 1 -21.11 -0.46 -12.33
N ALA A 2 -20.66 -1.19 -11.31
CA ALA A 2 -20.98 -0.82 -9.94
C ALA A 2 -20.22 0.46 -9.61
N THR A 3 -20.91 1.48 -9.15
CA THR A 3 -20.30 2.72 -8.66
C THR A 3 -19.56 2.38 -7.38
N GLN A 4 -18.25 2.56 -7.37
CA GLN A 4 -17.44 2.37 -6.17
C GLN A 4 -17.79 3.48 -5.18
N ASP A 5 -18.28 3.11 -4.00
CA ASP A 5 -18.52 4.06 -2.91
C ASP A 5 -17.18 4.52 -2.35
N THR A 6 -16.79 5.75 -2.67
CA THR A 6 -15.52 6.35 -2.21
C THR A 6 -15.58 6.84 -0.77
N VAL A 7 -16.76 7.01 -0.20
CA VAL A 7 -16.95 7.44 1.21
C VAL A 7 -16.67 6.27 2.15
N LEU A 8 -17.14 5.07 1.83
CA LEU A 8 -16.83 3.86 2.58
C LEU A 8 -15.34 3.45 2.45
N GLY A 9 -14.65 3.88 1.40
CA GLY A 9 -13.24 3.60 1.18
C GLY A 9 -12.29 4.16 2.25
N GLU A 10 -12.73 5.13 3.04
CA GLU A 10 -11.93 5.66 4.14
C GLU A 10 -11.87 4.70 5.34
N SER A 11 -12.95 3.99 5.65
CA SER A 11 -13.01 3.03 6.74
C SER A 11 -12.81 1.58 6.28
N THR A 12 -13.17 1.27 5.04
CA THR A 12 -13.15 -0.09 4.50
C THR A 12 -12.69 -0.10 3.05
N ALA A 13 -11.70 -0.92 2.73
CA ALA A 13 -11.22 -1.11 1.38
C ALA A 13 -11.34 -2.58 0.95
N HIS A 14 -11.41 -2.83 -0.34
CA HIS A 14 -11.64 -4.17 -0.89
C HIS A 14 -10.55 -4.56 -1.87
N ILE A 15 -10.16 -5.84 -1.82
CA ILE A 15 -9.22 -6.42 -2.75
C ILE A 15 -9.74 -7.77 -3.22
N GLN A 16 -9.68 -8.04 -4.52
CA GLN A 16 -10.17 -9.28 -5.11
C GLN A 16 -9.43 -9.60 -6.40
N GLY A 17 -9.04 -10.86 -6.56
CA GLY A 17 -8.49 -11.38 -7.80
C GLY A 17 -9.53 -11.59 -8.91
N LEU A 18 -9.16 -12.25 -10.00
CA LEU A 18 -9.98 -12.50 -11.20
C LEU A 18 -10.59 -11.23 -11.82
N GLY A 19 -9.80 -10.15 -11.88
CA GLY A 19 -10.26 -8.88 -12.43
C GLY A 19 -11.24 -8.11 -11.53
N GLY A 20 -11.33 -8.48 -10.25
CA GLY A 20 -12.19 -7.84 -9.26
C GLY A 20 -11.66 -6.50 -8.75
N ALA A 21 -11.80 -6.25 -7.45
CA ALA A 21 -11.48 -4.97 -6.85
C ALA A 21 -9.98 -4.80 -6.56
N VAL A 22 -9.47 -3.59 -6.76
CA VAL A 22 -8.14 -3.15 -6.30
C VAL A 22 -8.31 -1.93 -5.39
N THR A 23 -7.39 -1.74 -4.46
CA THR A 23 -7.43 -0.60 -3.53
C THR A 23 -6.42 0.46 -3.98
N VAL A 24 -6.88 1.70 -4.11
CA VAL A 24 -6.01 2.85 -4.36
C VAL A 24 -5.78 3.59 -3.05
N LEU A 25 -4.53 3.77 -2.71
CA LEU A 25 -4.07 4.52 -1.54
C LEU A 25 -3.59 5.90 -1.96
N ARG A 26 -3.85 6.90 -1.13
CA ARG A 26 -3.35 8.27 -1.28
C ARG A 26 -2.48 8.60 -0.07
N LEU A 27 -1.24 8.98 -0.32
CA LEU A 27 -0.28 9.36 0.70
C LEU A 27 -0.21 10.89 0.87
N ASP A 28 -1.36 11.57 0.75
CA ASP A 28 -1.41 13.04 0.77
C ASP A 28 -0.86 13.63 2.09
N GLY A 29 -0.90 12.89 3.19
CA GLY A 29 -0.28 13.29 4.45
C GLY A 29 1.24 13.51 4.38
N LEU A 30 1.93 12.88 3.43
CA LEU A 30 3.37 13.10 3.23
C LEU A 30 3.68 14.48 2.65
N LYS A 31 2.71 15.15 2.04
CA LYS A 31 2.92 16.49 1.46
C LYS A 31 3.30 17.53 2.52
N THR A 32 2.91 17.33 3.75
CA THR A 32 3.30 18.21 4.87
C THR A 32 4.79 18.10 5.23
N LEU A 33 5.46 17.05 4.75
CA LEU A 33 6.88 16.80 4.96
C LEU A 33 7.74 17.17 3.75
N LEU A 34 7.12 17.63 2.64
CA LEU A 34 7.85 18.14 1.49
C LEU A 34 8.71 19.32 1.93
N ASP A 35 9.86 19.48 1.30
CA ASP A 35 10.82 20.56 1.54
C ASP A 35 11.38 20.64 2.98
N SER A 36 11.05 19.66 3.82
CA SER A 36 11.54 19.61 5.20
C SER A 36 13.02 19.21 5.33
N GLY A 37 13.63 18.71 4.24
CA GLY A 37 14.99 18.18 4.23
C GLY A 37 15.16 16.88 5.01
N TYR A 38 14.07 16.22 5.42
CA TYR A 38 14.14 14.96 6.14
C TYR A 38 14.70 13.82 5.30
N VAL A 39 15.52 12.98 5.94
CA VAL A 39 15.99 11.71 5.37
C VAL A 39 15.21 10.57 5.99
N VAL A 40 14.50 9.82 5.16
CA VAL A 40 13.72 8.66 5.61
C VAL A 40 14.66 7.48 5.79
N ASN A 41 14.80 7.02 7.04
CA ASN A 41 15.62 5.86 7.38
C ASN A 41 14.85 4.56 7.16
N TYR A 42 13.56 4.55 7.48
CA TYR A 42 12.68 3.42 7.31
C TYR A 42 11.23 3.88 7.16
N ALA A 43 10.50 3.24 6.26
CA ALA A 43 9.06 3.44 6.10
C ALA A 43 8.35 2.10 5.91
N GLU A 44 7.32 1.85 6.70
CA GLU A 44 6.50 0.65 6.65
C GLU A 44 5.02 1.01 6.48
N LEU A 45 4.40 0.51 5.41
CA LEU A 45 2.96 0.54 5.23
C LEU A 45 2.36 -0.74 5.82
N VAL A 46 1.44 -0.58 6.75
CA VAL A 46 0.69 -1.68 7.39
C VAL A 46 -0.75 -1.63 6.91
N VAL A 47 -1.23 -2.74 6.37
CA VAL A 47 -2.57 -2.88 5.79
C VAL A 47 -3.28 -4.04 6.50
N PRO A 48 -4.05 -3.77 7.55
CA PRO A 48 -4.77 -4.80 8.28
C PRO A 48 -5.92 -5.39 7.46
N VAL A 49 -6.14 -6.69 7.62
CA VAL A 49 -7.27 -7.43 7.02
C VAL A 49 -8.38 -7.54 8.04
N ARG A 50 -9.59 -7.16 7.66
CA ARG A 50 -10.75 -7.25 8.55
C ARG A 50 -11.03 -8.70 8.92
N GLU A 51 -11.10 -9.00 10.21
CA GLU A 51 -11.38 -10.31 10.71
C GLU A 51 -12.72 -10.85 10.17
N GLY A 52 -12.78 -12.14 9.87
CA GLY A 52 -13.97 -12.78 9.30
C GLY A 52 -14.23 -12.51 7.81
N SER A 53 -13.50 -11.58 7.18
CA SER A 53 -13.72 -11.24 5.77
C SER A 53 -13.29 -12.33 4.78
N ASN A 54 -12.46 -13.26 5.23
CA ASN A 54 -11.86 -14.32 4.43
C ASN A 54 -12.39 -15.73 4.73
N VAL A 55 -13.56 -15.83 5.37
CA VAL A 55 -14.16 -17.15 5.73
C VAL A 55 -14.56 -17.94 4.50
N ARG A 56 -15.17 -17.28 3.49
CA ARG A 56 -15.63 -17.94 2.26
C ARG A 56 -14.56 -18.08 1.19
N TYR A 57 -13.68 -17.10 1.09
CA TYR A 57 -12.57 -17.08 0.14
C TYR A 57 -11.30 -16.67 0.88
N ALA A 58 -10.24 -17.41 0.69
CA ALA A 58 -8.97 -17.08 1.32
C ALA A 58 -8.51 -15.66 0.90
N ALA A 59 -7.92 -14.95 1.84
CA ALA A 59 -7.23 -13.72 1.52
C ALA A 59 -6.05 -13.99 0.58
N PRO A 60 -5.67 -13.06 -0.33
CA PRO A 60 -4.46 -13.19 -1.09
C PRO A 60 -3.26 -13.44 -0.18
N SER A 61 -2.41 -14.40 -0.51
CA SER A 61 -1.20 -14.68 0.29
C SER A 61 -0.22 -13.51 0.27
N SER A 62 -0.22 -12.74 -0.81
CA SER A 62 0.62 -11.57 -1.00
C SER A 62 -0.04 -10.52 -1.90
N LEU A 63 0.32 -9.28 -1.68
CA LEU A 63 -0.08 -8.12 -2.47
C LEU A 63 1.15 -7.42 -3.01
N SER A 64 1.02 -6.85 -4.20
CA SER A 64 2.01 -5.94 -4.79
C SER A 64 1.54 -4.49 -4.69
N ILE A 65 2.50 -3.57 -4.60
CA ILE A 65 2.24 -2.14 -4.67
C ILE A 65 2.71 -1.60 -6.02
N LEU A 66 1.82 -0.88 -6.69
CA LEU A 66 2.12 -0.12 -7.89
C LEU A 66 1.99 1.37 -7.61
N GLN A 67 2.94 2.16 -8.09
CA GLN A 67 2.77 3.60 -8.18
C GLN A 67 1.86 3.91 -9.36
N VAL A 68 0.91 4.83 -9.18
CA VAL A 68 -0.03 5.26 -10.21
C VAL A 68 0.25 6.69 -10.60
N ASN A 69 0.67 6.91 -11.84
CA ASN A 69 0.90 8.24 -12.40
C ASN A 69 0.07 8.40 -13.68
N GLY A 70 -1.04 9.14 -13.58
CA GLY A 70 -2.03 9.20 -14.65
C GLY A 70 -2.59 7.81 -14.98
N SER A 71 -2.41 7.36 -16.21
CA SER A 71 -2.77 6.01 -16.68
C SER A 71 -1.67 4.98 -16.48
N THR A 72 -0.45 5.42 -16.18
CA THR A 72 0.73 4.56 -16.03
C THR A 72 0.78 3.94 -14.64
N LYS A 73 1.05 2.64 -14.59
CA LYS A 73 1.22 1.86 -13.36
C LYS A 73 2.60 1.21 -13.39
N THR A 74 3.44 1.53 -12.42
CA THR A 74 4.80 1.00 -12.31
C THR A 74 5.02 0.40 -10.93
N LEU A 75 5.87 -0.63 -10.86
CA LEU A 75 6.32 -1.14 -9.57
C LEU A 75 7.13 -0.06 -8.84
N ILE A 76 6.95 0.05 -7.54
CA ILE A 76 7.74 0.97 -6.73
C ILE A 76 9.21 0.53 -6.68
N ARG A 77 10.12 1.49 -6.44
CA ARG A 77 11.58 1.21 -6.47
C ARG A 77 12.05 0.20 -5.43
N ASP A 78 11.35 0.12 -4.31
CA ASP A 78 11.63 -0.88 -3.27
C ASP A 78 11.46 -2.31 -3.78
N TYR A 79 10.50 -2.53 -4.70
CA TYR A 79 10.30 -3.82 -5.35
C TYR A 79 11.44 -4.20 -6.31
N LEU A 80 11.90 -3.23 -7.11
CA LEU A 80 12.86 -3.49 -8.18
C LEU A 80 14.27 -3.83 -7.68
N ARG A 81 14.62 -3.46 -6.46
CA ARG A 81 15.97 -3.64 -5.93
C ARG A 81 16.13 -4.73 -4.88
N GLY A 82 15.07 -5.46 -4.52
CA GLY A 82 15.14 -6.49 -3.49
C GLY A 82 15.87 -6.03 -2.22
N ASN A 83 15.53 -6.54 -1.08
CA ASN A 83 16.37 -6.37 0.10
C ASN A 83 17.64 -7.24 -0.08
N PRO A 84 18.83 -6.84 0.39
CA PRO A 84 20.05 -7.68 0.39
C PRO A 84 19.84 -9.09 0.99
N GLY A 85 18.76 -9.33 1.70
CA GLY A 85 18.35 -10.64 2.22
C GLY A 85 17.45 -11.48 1.33
N GLY A 86 17.22 -11.08 0.07
CA GLY A 86 16.39 -11.86 -0.89
C GLY A 86 14.89 -11.80 -0.64
N THR A 87 14.41 -10.97 0.28
CA THR A 87 12.97 -10.76 0.51
C THR A 87 12.50 -9.59 -0.34
N PHE A 88 11.50 -9.81 -1.19
CA PHE A 88 10.86 -8.74 -1.95
C PHE A 88 10.06 -7.85 -0.99
N THR A 89 10.57 -6.67 -0.69
CA THR A 89 10.02 -5.77 0.33
C THR A 89 8.75 -5.05 -0.10
N ALA A 90 8.49 -4.98 -1.40
CA ALA A 90 7.25 -4.41 -1.94
C ALA A 90 6.13 -5.44 -2.14
N SER A 91 6.40 -6.70 -1.80
CA SER A 91 5.41 -7.77 -1.75
C SER A 91 4.97 -7.94 -0.30
N GLY A 92 3.80 -7.42 0.02
CA GLY A 92 3.21 -7.59 1.36
C GLY A 92 2.68 -8.99 1.52
N VAL A 93 3.41 -9.82 2.24
CA VAL A 93 2.94 -11.16 2.63
C VAL A 93 1.97 -11.02 3.81
N LEU A 94 0.83 -11.72 3.72
CA LEU A 94 -0.13 -11.76 4.82
C LEU A 94 0.46 -12.50 6.03
N ARG A 95 0.66 -11.78 7.11
CA ARG A 95 1.13 -12.32 8.39
C ARG A 95 0.37 -11.68 9.53
N LYS A 96 -0.11 -12.51 10.47
CA LYS A 96 -0.82 -12.06 11.69
C LYS A 96 -1.95 -11.05 11.37
N GLY A 97 -2.75 -11.34 10.34
CA GLY A 97 -3.90 -10.51 9.98
C GLY A 97 -3.59 -9.20 9.25
N ALA A 98 -2.35 -8.95 8.84
CA ALA A 98 -1.99 -7.73 8.11
C ALA A 98 -0.98 -8.00 6.99
N TYR A 99 -1.02 -7.18 5.94
CA TYR A 99 0.05 -7.06 4.95
C TYR A 99 0.99 -5.94 5.37
N ARG A 100 2.30 -6.20 5.30
CA ARG A 100 3.34 -5.22 5.65
C ARG A 100 4.27 -5.01 4.48
N PHE A 101 4.53 -3.76 4.16
CA PHE A 101 5.37 -3.36 3.03
C PHE A 101 6.44 -2.39 3.50
N VAL A 102 7.69 -2.69 3.19
CA VAL A 102 8.76 -1.71 3.33
C VAL A 102 8.76 -0.83 2.09
N VAL A 103 8.52 0.46 2.27
CA VAL A 103 8.36 1.46 1.20
C VAL A 103 9.32 2.64 1.36
N THR A 104 10.45 2.41 2.00
CA THR A 104 11.42 3.44 2.40
C THR A 104 11.90 4.29 1.23
N ARG A 105 12.33 3.65 0.13
CA ARG A 105 12.85 4.36 -1.04
C ARG A 105 11.76 5.12 -1.78
N HIS A 106 10.60 4.48 -1.90
CA HIS A 106 9.46 5.14 -2.53
C HIS A 106 9.05 6.41 -1.78
N VAL A 107 8.93 6.33 -0.44
CA VAL A 107 8.62 7.50 0.39
C VAL A 107 9.71 8.56 0.30
N GLN A 108 11.00 8.18 0.33
CA GLN A 108 12.10 9.12 0.16
C GLN A 108 12.05 9.82 -1.21
N ASP A 109 11.74 9.07 -2.28
CA ASP A 109 11.58 9.65 -3.62
C ASP A 109 10.38 10.61 -3.69
N LEU A 110 9.27 10.29 -3.04
CA LEU A 110 8.12 11.19 -2.93
C LEU A 110 8.47 12.49 -2.23
N LEU A 111 9.25 12.45 -1.15
CA LEU A 111 9.69 13.65 -0.43
C LEU A 111 10.72 14.46 -1.21
N ARG A 112 11.51 13.83 -2.06
CA ARG A 112 12.57 14.50 -2.85
C ARG A 112 12.05 15.12 -4.14
N TYR A 113 11.06 14.50 -4.78
CA TYR A 113 10.56 14.86 -6.11
C TYR A 113 9.05 15.16 -6.13
N GLY A 114 8.50 15.53 -4.98
CA GLY A 114 7.07 15.53 -4.67
C GLY A 114 6.16 16.28 -5.64
N ASP A 115 6.62 17.34 -6.28
CA ASP A 115 5.78 18.11 -7.20
C ASP A 115 5.47 17.36 -8.50
N THR A 116 6.31 16.40 -8.87
CA THR A 116 6.17 15.61 -10.10
C THR A 116 5.77 14.17 -9.83
N ALA A 117 5.86 13.70 -8.59
CA ALA A 117 5.57 12.34 -8.22
C ALA A 117 4.09 12.16 -7.85
N SER A 118 3.52 11.04 -8.24
CA SER A 118 2.18 10.69 -7.83
C SER A 118 2.18 10.09 -6.42
N PHE A 119 1.46 10.74 -5.50
CA PHE A 119 1.19 10.21 -4.16
C PHE A 119 0.13 9.09 -4.15
N LYS A 120 -0.23 8.58 -5.32
CA LYS A 120 -1.18 7.49 -5.47
C LYS A 120 -0.45 6.17 -5.63
N MET A 121 -0.84 5.19 -4.82
CA MET A 121 -0.41 3.80 -4.94
C MET A 121 -1.63 2.90 -5.13
N MET A 122 -1.43 1.75 -5.73
CA MET A 122 -2.46 0.74 -5.92
C MET A 122 -1.99 -0.60 -5.35
N LEU A 123 -2.79 -1.18 -4.48
CA LEU A 123 -2.61 -2.54 -3.99
C LEU A 123 -3.32 -3.51 -4.94
N VAL A 124 -2.58 -4.52 -5.37
CA VAL A 124 -3.10 -5.58 -6.25
C VAL A 124 -2.70 -6.95 -5.73
N PRO A 125 -3.56 -7.97 -5.83
CA PRO A 125 -3.16 -9.35 -5.55
C PRO A 125 -2.07 -9.80 -6.53
N GLU A 126 -1.00 -10.46 -6.06
CA GLU A 126 0.06 -10.94 -6.96
C GLU A 126 -0.43 -11.92 -8.02
N ARG A 127 -1.45 -12.72 -7.72
CA ARG A 127 -2.09 -13.65 -8.65
C ARG A 127 -3.46 -13.16 -9.10
N MET A 128 -3.55 -11.86 -9.43
CA MET A 128 -4.83 -11.23 -9.76
C MET A 128 -5.61 -11.94 -10.89
N ALA A 129 -4.92 -12.47 -11.90
CA ALA A 129 -5.55 -13.10 -13.05
C ALA A 129 -6.03 -14.54 -12.80
N SER A 130 -5.51 -15.23 -11.79
CA SER A 130 -5.69 -16.68 -11.63
C SER A 130 -6.27 -17.12 -10.28
N SER A 131 -6.44 -16.20 -9.34
CA SER A 131 -6.92 -16.54 -8.00
C SER A 131 -8.22 -15.82 -7.65
N PRO A 132 -9.24 -16.51 -7.12
CA PRO A 132 -10.47 -15.91 -6.62
C PRO A 132 -10.30 -15.30 -5.22
N ALA A 133 -9.08 -15.23 -4.71
CA ALA A 133 -8.77 -14.71 -3.40
C ALA A 133 -9.29 -13.29 -3.21
N ARG A 134 -9.85 -13.01 -2.05
CA ARG A 134 -10.38 -11.69 -1.70
C ARG A 134 -10.18 -11.39 -0.23
N ALA A 135 -10.06 -10.10 0.09
CA ALA A 135 -10.04 -9.62 1.46
C ALA A 135 -10.75 -8.27 1.57
N VAL A 136 -11.32 -8.01 2.72
CA VAL A 136 -11.72 -6.68 3.15
C VAL A 136 -10.60 -6.16 4.04
N LEU A 137 -10.12 -4.96 3.74
CA LEU A 137 -9.03 -4.29 4.44
C LEU A 137 -9.64 -3.21 5.33
N HIS A 138 -9.02 -2.95 6.47
CA HIS A 138 -9.30 -1.75 7.23
C HIS A 138 -8.77 -0.53 6.47
N GLY A 139 -9.56 0.52 6.38
CA GLY A 139 -9.16 1.79 5.78
C GLY A 139 -8.36 2.67 6.74
N SER A 140 -7.92 3.84 6.29
CA SER A 140 -7.16 4.77 7.13
C SER A 140 -7.97 5.44 8.23
N ALA A 141 -9.30 5.52 8.09
CA ALA A 141 -10.23 6.07 9.08
C ALA A 141 -10.95 4.98 9.90
N ASP A 142 -10.49 3.72 9.83
CA ASP A 142 -11.05 2.67 10.68
C ASP A 142 -10.73 2.94 12.17
N ALA A 143 -11.73 2.79 13.03
CA ALA A 143 -11.60 3.12 14.45
C ALA A 143 -10.85 2.07 15.27
N VAL A 144 -10.70 0.84 14.75
CA VAL A 144 -10.15 -0.29 15.49
C VAL A 144 -8.71 -0.57 15.07
N GLU A 145 -8.48 -0.78 13.79
CA GLU A 145 -7.17 -1.13 13.22
C GLU A 145 -6.93 -0.35 11.93
N PRO A 146 -6.65 0.95 11.99
CA PRO A 146 -6.48 1.75 10.79
C PRO A 146 -5.26 1.31 9.98
N MET A 147 -5.39 1.35 8.65
CA MET A 147 -4.25 1.30 7.76
C MET A 147 -3.30 2.45 8.10
N SER A 148 -2.00 2.16 8.23
CA SER A 148 -1.02 3.15 8.68
C SER A 148 0.26 3.12 7.88
N LEU A 149 0.88 4.30 7.74
CA LEU A 149 2.23 4.46 7.24
C LEU A 149 3.12 4.92 8.39
N ASN A 150 4.01 4.06 8.84
CA ASN A 150 4.94 4.34 9.91
C ASN A 150 6.26 4.84 9.33
N LEU A 151 6.76 5.99 9.81
CA LEU A 151 7.95 6.64 9.31
C LEU A 151 8.98 6.83 10.42
N TRP A 152 10.22 6.47 10.12
CA TRP A 152 11.40 6.81 10.91
C TRP A 152 12.32 7.68 10.05
N TYR A 153 12.58 8.88 10.48
CA TYR A 153 13.36 9.85 9.72
C TYR A 153 14.34 10.63 10.61
N THR A 154 15.37 11.17 10.00
CA THR A 154 16.35 12.05 10.62
C THR A 154 16.31 13.41 9.95
N LYS A 155 16.38 14.47 10.74
CA LYS A 155 16.58 15.83 10.23
C LYS A 155 18.09 16.08 10.22
N PRO A 156 18.71 16.26 9.05
CA PRO A 156 20.11 16.71 9.01
C PRO A 156 20.22 18.11 9.60
N ASN A 157 21.30 18.34 10.32
CA ASN A 157 21.64 19.68 10.85
C ASN A 157 22.01 20.62 9.73
#